data_a16f6d38de34423c6cb46c945143bb4f
#
_entry.id   a16f6d38de34423c6cb46c945143bb4f
#
_cell.length_a   1.000
_cell.length_b   1.000
_cell.length_c   1.000
_cell.angle_alpha   90.00
_cell.angle_beta   90.00
_cell.angle_gamma   90.00
#
_symmetry.space_group_name_H-M   'P 1'
#
loop_
_entity.id
_entity.type
_entity.pdbx_description
1 polymer ?
#
loop_
_entity_poly.entity_id
_entity_poly.type
_entity_poly.pdbx_seq_one_letter_code
_entity_poly.pdbx_strand_id
1 'polypeptide(L)'
;MAAEITDDASLTAWLADTGRAPAVLVGLDLRKYEKELASARLDSCVLVGGAFSPVTAAQAAEQGATVLGRRGDVPFDMYRPDVYSVADIYAGFDPAAEGSWEKSFDHQAYFWFMDQANKVPKPIGFADTIAARVHDAAMERSVLRFLQSAQRPAVAVMGGHDRDRTDAGFLAVAKLARELSRKGRMIVTGGGPGYMEAANLGAFLAGFPDPALDDAMTILVTAPKFTASHQWLSTACEVRQRLLGDWRATAPVGSSNLGIPTWLYGHEPPNLFATHIGKFFYNSLREDGLVTVADGGIIFAEGNAGTVQEIFQDATQNYYRGDKTAPTPMVLFNSTPGFWDLPYDQVVDKGRKKPLLPLLRQLAGERAATVFDEAVRITDDPAAIVSFLLEFGEPPATKAAMWRAAIIDGGTVSV
;
A
#
# COMPACT_ATOMS: atom_id res chain seq x y z
N MET A 1 13.66 -10.33 21.45
CA MET A 1 12.95 -9.08 21.18
C MET A 1 11.69 -8.97 22.02
N ALA A 2 11.24 -7.75 22.31
CA ALA A 2 10.02 -7.53 23.08
C ALA A 2 8.81 -8.01 22.27
N ALA A 3 7.96 -8.83 22.88
CA ALA A 3 6.71 -9.29 22.28
C ALA A 3 5.77 -8.10 22.06
N GLU A 4 5.06 -8.06 20.93
CA GLU A 4 4.00 -7.08 20.69
C GLU A 4 2.67 -7.62 21.19
N ILE A 5 1.99 -6.87 22.04
CA ILE A 5 0.74 -7.25 22.70
C ILE A 5 -0.33 -6.24 22.25
N THR A 6 -1.34 -6.73 21.53
CA THR A 6 -2.37 -5.92 20.89
C THR A 6 -3.79 -6.25 21.36
N ASP A 7 -3.97 -7.25 22.22
CA ASP A 7 -5.27 -7.69 22.72
C ASP A 7 -5.25 -7.99 24.23
N ASP A 8 -6.44 -7.96 24.83
CA ASP A 8 -6.63 -8.14 26.28
C ASP A 8 -6.22 -9.55 26.77
N ALA A 9 -6.36 -10.60 25.94
CA ALA A 9 -6.03 -11.96 26.31
C ALA A 9 -4.50 -12.14 26.40
N SER A 10 -3.77 -11.68 25.39
CA SER A 10 -2.30 -11.67 25.36
C SER A 10 -1.72 -10.81 26.49
N LEU A 11 -2.34 -9.66 26.80
CA LEU A 11 -1.95 -8.82 27.92
C LEU A 11 -2.12 -9.53 29.27
N THR A 12 -3.26 -10.19 29.46
CA THR A 12 -3.54 -10.95 30.69
C THR A 12 -2.52 -12.06 30.88
N ALA A 13 -2.20 -12.81 29.84
CA ALA A 13 -1.19 -13.86 29.88
C ALA A 13 0.21 -13.29 30.20
N TRP A 14 0.60 -12.19 29.59
CA TRP A 14 1.87 -11.52 29.86
C TRP A 14 1.94 -10.98 31.30
N LEU A 15 0.86 -10.40 31.81
CA LEU A 15 0.80 -9.91 33.20
C LEU A 15 0.88 -11.05 34.23
N ALA A 16 0.37 -12.24 33.90
CA ALA A 16 0.44 -13.41 34.76
C ALA A 16 1.83 -14.07 34.80
N ASP A 17 2.66 -13.86 33.82
CA ASP A 17 4.02 -14.41 33.77
C ASP A 17 4.97 -13.60 34.67
N THR A 18 5.43 -14.22 35.77
CA THR A 18 6.38 -13.59 36.71
C THR A 18 7.79 -13.41 36.15
N GLY A 19 8.16 -14.19 35.14
CA GLY A 19 9.44 -14.10 34.44
C GLY A 19 9.38 -13.28 33.12
N ARG A 20 8.30 -12.50 32.93
CA ARG A 20 7.99 -11.78 31.69
C ARG A 20 9.16 -10.96 31.15
N ALA A 21 9.38 -11.09 29.86
CA ALA A 21 10.28 -10.23 29.12
C ALA A 21 9.63 -8.86 28.83
N PRO A 22 10.42 -7.81 28.58
CA PRO A 22 9.90 -6.53 28.11
C PRO A 22 8.97 -6.71 26.90
N ALA A 23 7.90 -5.92 26.84
CA ALA A 23 6.89 -6.01 25.77
C ALA A 23 6.54 -4.63 25.21
N VAL A 24 5.97 -4.62 24.00
CA VAL A 24 5.36 -3.44 23.37
C VAL A 24 3.85 -3.59 23.50
N LEU A 25 3.22 -2.75 24.32
CA LEU A 25 1.76 -2.76 24.55
C LEU A 25 1.12 -1.74 23.61
N VAL A 26 0.38 -2.20 22.60
CA VAL A 26 -0.12 -1.34 21.52
C VAL A 26 -1.63 -1.23 21.55
N GLY A 27 -2.15 0.00 21.61
CA GLY A 27 -3.58 0.29 21.43
C GLY A 27 -4.52 -0.17 22.52
N LEU A 28 -4.01 -0.72 23.62
CA LEU A 28 -4.77 -1.34 24.68
C LEU A 28 -5.41 -0.32 25.63
N ASP A 29 -6.57 -0.64 26.20
CA ASP A 29 -7.12 0.11 27.33
C ASP A 29 -6.51 -0.39 28.67
N LEU A 30 -5.34 0.13 28.98
CA LEU A 30 -4.57 -0.23 30.16
C LEU A 30 -5.20 0.24 31.48
N ARG A 31 -6.23 1.09 31.45
CA ARG A 31 -6.98 1.53 32.64
C ARG A 31 -7.69 0.35 33.33
N LYS A 32 -8.00 -0.71 32.58
CA LYS A 32 -8.58 -1.94 33.12
C LYS A 32 -7.60 -2.76 33.96
N TYR A 33 -6.30 -2.49 33.82
CA TYR A 33 -5.19 -3.31 34.37
C TYR A 33 -4.26 -2.50 35.28
N GLU A 34 -4.72 -1.37 35.82
CA GLU A 34 -3.89 -0.46 36.64
C GLU A 34 -3.30 -1.13 37.87
N LYS A 35 -4.04 -2.04 38.52
CA LYS A 35 -3.57 -2.77 39.69
C LYS A 35 -2.44 -3.74 39.34
N GLU A 36 -2.60 -4.48 38.27
CA GLU A 36 -1.63 -5.44 37.75
C GLU A 36 -0.39 -4.71 37.23
N LEU A 37 -0.55 -3.62 36.52
CA LEU A 37 0.53 -2.79 36.02
C LEU A 37 1.30 -2.10 37.14
N ALA A 38 0.65 -1.71 38.25
CA ALA A 38 1.31 -1.12 39.41
C ALA A 38 2.32 -2.05 40.05
N SER A 39 2.09 -3.38 39.97
CA SER A 39 3.02 -4.41 40.46
C SER A 39 3.91 -5.01 39.38
N ALA A 40 3.67 -4.66 38.12
CA ALA A 40 4.46 -5.16 37.01
C ALA A 40 5.79 -4.41 36.87
N ARG A 41 6.82 -5.13 36.42
CA ARG A 41 8.07 -4.54 35.99
C ARG A 41 7.93 -4.10 34.55
N LEU A 42 8.08 -2.78 34.30
CA LEU A 42 7.85 -2.13 33.00
C LEU A 42 9.13 -1.58 32.37
N ASP A 43 10.30 -1.85 32.97
CA ASP A 43 11.58 -1.44 32.40
C ASP A 43 11.77 -1.99 30.99
N SER A 44 12.24 -1.15 30.08
CA SER A 44 12.39 -1.46 28.67
C SER A 44 11.09 -1.85 27.92
N CYS A 45 9.92 -1.70 28.55
CA CYS A 45 8.64 -1.82 27.86
C CYS A 45 8.33 -0.55 27.03
N VAL A 46 7.44 -0.69 26.06
CA VAL A 46 6.90 0.43 25.28
C VAL A 46 5.39 0.41 25.39
N LEU A 47 4.79 1.47 25.91
CA LEU A 47 3.33 1.67 25.97
C LEU A 47 2.95 2.65 24.86
N VAL A 48 2.24 2.17 23.85
CA VAL A 48 2.00 2.88 22.60
C VAL A 48 0.50 2.97 22.31
N GLY A 49 -0.03 4.18 22.21
CA GLY A 49 -1.38 4.45 21.70
C GLY A 49 -2.51 3.88 22.53
N GLY A 50 -2.22 3.34 23.69
CA GLY A 50 -3.21 2.84 24.64
C GLY A 50 -3.92 3.96 25.40
N ALA A 51 -5.03 3.62 26.04
CA ALA A 51 -5.62 4.43 27.08
C ALA A 51 -5.02 4.03 28.43
N PHE A 52 -4.37 4.94 29.12
CA PHE A 52 -3.78 4.74 30.47
C PHE A 52 -3.95 5.99 31.31
N SER A 53 -3.97 5.82 32.62
CA SER A 53 -4.04 6.95 33.54
C SER A 53 -2.70 7.70 33.59
N PRO A 54 -2.71 8.99 33.99
CA PRO A 54 -1.48 9.72 34.26
C PRO A 54 -0.55 9.01 35.28
N VAL A 55 -1.14 8.31 36.24
CA VAL A 55 -0.38 7.55 37.26
C VAL A 55 0.36 6.38 36.62
N THR A 56 -0.34 5.56 35.81
CA THR A 56 0.29 4.46 35.07
C THR A 56 1.38 4.95 34.12
N ALA A 57 1.15 6.07 33.43
CA ALA A 57 2.14 6.67 32.54
C ALA A 57 3.40 7.13 33.30
N ALA A 58 3.23 7.83 34.41
CA ALA A 58 4.33 8.29 35.23
C ALA A 58 5.15 7.13 35.81
N GLN A 59 4.47 6.13 36.37
CA GLN A 59 5.11 4.94 36.94
C GLN A 59 5.90 4.16 35.87
N ALA A 60 5.31 3.96 34.69
CA ALA A 60 6.00 3.29 33.59
C ALA A 60 7.26 4.05 33.16
N ALA A 61 7.15 5.38 33.02
CA ALA A 61 8.29 6.23 32.64
C ALA A 61 9.39 6.23 33.72
N GLU A 62 9.03 6.28 35.00
CA GLU A 62 9.98 6.19 36.13
C GLU A 62 10.75 4.85 36.15
N GLN A 63 10.11 3.78 35.70
CA GLN A 63 10.74 2.47 35.55
C GLN A 63 11.58 2.33 34.27
N GLY A 64 11.62 3.34 33.40
CA GLY A 64 12.40 3.32 32.16
C GLY A 64 11.63 2.77 30.94
N ALA A 65 10.29 2.69 31.02
CA ALA A 65 9.47 2.41 29.85
C ALA A 65 9.35 3.65 28.94
N THR A 66 9.21 3.42 27.65
CA THR A 66 8.80 4.47 26.70
C THR A 66 7.28 4.57 26.66
N VAL A 67 6.74 5.75 26.94
CA VAL A 67 5.29 5.98 26.95
C VAL A 67 4.90 6.97 25.85
N LEU A 68 4.13 6.50 24.88
CA LEU A 68 3.63 7.29 23.75
C LEU A 68 2.10 7.27 23.76
N GLY A 69 1.50 8.30 24.34
CA GLY A 69 0.05 8.46 24.46
C GLY A 69 -0.62 8.88 23.15
N ARG A 70 -1.94 8.71 23.08
CA ARG A 70 -2.76 9.23 21.99
C ARG A 70 -2.86 10.75 22.06
N ARG A 71 -2.87 11.38 20.91
CA ARG A 71 -3.22 12.79 20.76
C ARG A 71 -4.63 12.91 20.21
N GLY A 72 -5.46 13.72 20.87
CA GLY A 72 -6.84 14.00 20.45
C GLY A 72 -7.00 15.22 19.53
N ASP A 73 -5.90 15.94 19.28
CA ASP A 73 -5.87 17.18 18.49
C ASP A 73 -5.41 16.98 17.04
N VAL A 74 -5.17 15.72 16.62
CA VAL A 74 -4.91 15.35 15.23
C VAL A 74 -6.13 14.64 14.63
N PRO A 75 -6.41 14.81 13.33
CA PRO A 75 -7.62 14.26 12.70
C PRO A 75 -7.53 12.76 12.35
N PHE A 76 -6.53 12.03 12.85
CA PHE A 76 -6.29 10.62 12.55
C PHE A 76 -5.88 9.84 13.80
N ASP A 77 -6.05 8.52 13.76
CA ASP A 77 -5.53 7.63 14.79
C ASP A 77 -4.05 7.33 14.52
N MET A 78 -3.18 7.84 15.38
CA MET A 78 -1.72 7.64 15.28
C MET A 78 -1.30 6.16 15.39
N TYR A 79 -2.12 5.32 16.00
CA TYR A 79 -1.80 3.93 16.32
C TYR A 79 -2.81 2.97 15.72
N ARG A 80 -3.22 3.27 14.47
CA ARG A 80 -4.19 2.43 13.81
C ARG A 80 -3.67 0.99 13.66
N PRO A 81 -4.38 -0.01 14.24
CA PRO A 81 -3.91 -1.39 14.24
C PRO A 81 -4.08 -2.09 12.89
N ASP A 82 -5.01 -1.62 12.05
CA ASP A 82 -5.38 -2.24 10.78
C ASP A 82 -5.29 -1.24 9.62
N VAL A 83 -5.15 -1.75 8.41
CA VAL A 83 -5.28 -0.94 7.19
C VAL A 83 -6.70 -0.34 7.10
N TYR A 84 -6.84 0.76 6.39
CA TYR A 84 -8.13 1.40 6.18
C TYR A 84 -9.01 0.58 5.23
N SER A 85 -10.31 0.62 5.47
CA SER A 85 -11.34 0.26 4.50
C SER A 85 -11.78 1.47 3.68
N VAL A 86 -12.56 1.24 2.62
CA VAL A 86 -13.23 2.32 1.87
C VAL A 86 -14.15 3.13 2.80
N ALA A 87 -14.87 2.46 3.71
CA ALA A 87 -15.75 3.13 4.67
C ALA A 87 -14.98 4.07 5.62
N ASP A 88 -13.76 3.70 6.03
CA ASP A 88 -12.93 4.54 6.88
C ASP A 88 -12.41 5.77 6.13
N ILE A 89 -11.80 5.57 4.96
CA ILE A 89 -11.18 6.64 4.15
C ILE A 89 -12.24 7.66 3.71
N TYR A 90 -13.42 7.17 3.32
CA TYR A 90 -14.52 8.01 2.85
C TYR A 90 -15.59 8.28 3.92
N ALA A 91 -15.26 8.12 5.20
CA ALA A 91 -16.16 8.56 6.28
C ALA A 91 -16.48 10.06 6.13
N GLY A 92 -17.76 10.41 6.07
CA GLY A 92 -18.24 11.77 5.81
C GLY A 92 -18.51 12.12 4.34
N PHE A 93 -18.12 11.25 3.38
CA PHE A 93 -18.47 11.41 1.95
C PHE A 93 -19.90 10.92 1.67
N ASP A 94 -20.65 11.70 0.89
CA ASP A 94 -21.96 11.33 0.36
C ASP A 94 -21.94 11.48 -1.17
N PRO A 95 -22.05 10.39 -1.94
CA PRO A 95 -22.00 10.45 -3.40
C PRO A 95 -23.16 11.23 -4.03
N ALA A 96 -24.27 11.48 -3.28
CA ALA A 96 -25.39 12.29 -3.73
C ALA A 96 -25.21 13.79 -3.46
N ALA A 97 -24.25 14.18 -2.62
CA ALA A 97 -24.02 15.57 -2.22
C ALA A 97 -22.73 16.12 -2.80
N GLU A 98 -22.82 17.00 -3.79
CA GLU A 98 -21.64 17.66 -4.37
C GLU A 98 -20.83 18.39 -3.29
N GLY A 99 -19.50 18.34 -3.37
CA GLY A 99 -18.59 18.92 -2.38
C GLY A 99 -18.45 18.10 -1.09
N SER A 100 -19.19 17.01 -0.91
CA SER A 100 -19.08 16.18 0.31
C SER A 100 -17.75 15.46 0.44
N TRP A 101 -16.97 15.33 -0.63
CA TRP A 101 -15.63 14.77 -0.56
C TRP A 101 -14.72 15.54 0.42
N GLU A 102 -14.87 16.86 0.47
CA GLU A 102 -14.14 17.71 1.41
C GLU A 102 -14.41 17.38 2.89
N LYS A 103 -15.52 16.70 3.17
CA LYS A 103 -15.90 16.23 4.52
C LYS A 103 -15.39 14.83 4.82
N SER A 104 -14.80 14.14 3.84
CA SER A 104 -14.24 12.81 4.06
C SER A 104 -13.05 12.85 5.03
N PHE A 105 -12.87 11.78 5.78
CA PHE A 105 -11.68 11.63 6.62
C PHE A 105 -10.39 11.82 5.81
N ASP A 106 -10.34 11.25 4.61
CA ASP A 106 -9.20 11.39 3.72
C ASP A 106 -8.83 12.84 3.45
N HIS A 107 -9.82 13.64 3.08
CA HIS A 107 -9.61 15.05 2.76
C HIS A 107 -9.23 15.87 4.00
N GLN A 108 -9.82 15.58 5.16
CA GLN A 108 -9.47 16.24 6.42
C GLN A 108 -8.01 15.95 6.82
N ALA A 109 -7.53 14.72 6.71
CA ALA A 109 -6.14 14.37 6.96
C ALA A 109 -5.20 15.06 5.95
N TYR A 110 -5.61 15.15 4.68
CA TYR A 110 -4.89 15.89 3.65
C TYR A 110 -4.78 17.37 4.00
N PHE A 111 -5.88 18.03 4.37
CA PHE A 111 -5.87 19.44 4.79
C PHE A 111 -5.02 19.70 6.03
N TRP A 112 -4.97 18.74 6.95
CA TRP A 112 -4.11 18.84 8.11
C TRP A 112 -2.63 18.83 7.74
N PHE A 113 -2.24 17.98 6.80
CA PHE A 113 -0.83 17.73 6.44
C PHE A 113 -0.30 18.69 5.35
N MET A 114 -1.12 19.04 4.35
CA MET A 114 -0.70 19.73 3.14
C MET A 114 -1.16 21.18 3.08
N ASP A 115 -0.25 22.07 2.65
CA ASP A 115 -0.62 23.37 2.10
C ASP A 115 -1.14 23.17 0.67
N GLN A 116 -2.44 23.31 0.51
CA GLN A 116 -3.09 23.03 -0.77
C GLN A 116 -2.76 24.07 -1.85
N ALA A 117 -2.51 25.30 -1.47
CA ALA A 117 -2.20 26.36 -2.43
C ALA A 117 -0.83 26.11 -3.09
N ASN A 118 0.13 25.64 -2.31
CA ASN A 118 1.49 25.39 -2.76
C ASN A 118 1.76 23.91 -3.08
N LYS A 119 0.83 23.00 -2.76
CA LYS A 119 0.98 21.54 -2.92
C LYS A 119 2.24 20.97 -2.25
N VAL A 120 2.60 21.50 -1.11
CA VAL A 120 3.73 21.08 -0.29
C VAL A 120 3.26 20.74 1.14
N PRO A 121 3.97 19.91 1.89
CA PRO A 121 3.67 19.72 3.31
C PRO A 121 3.71 21.05 4.06
N LYS A 122 2.74 21.27 4.94
CA LYS A 122 2.76 22.41 5.85
C LYS A 122 3.98 22.34 6.76
N PRO A 123 4.51 23.48 7.19
CA PRO A 123 5.47 23.50 8.28
C PRO A 123 4.74 23.14 9.59
N ILE A 124 4.63 21.84 9.88
CA ILE A 124 4.04 21.32 11.11
C ILE A 124 5.06 21.33 12.24
N GLY A 125 4.58 21.51 13.47
CA GLY A 125 5.40 21.46 14.67
C GLY A 125 6.03 20.08 14.91
N PHE A 126 7.05 20.03 15.77
CA PHE A 126 7.73 18.76 16.06
C PHE A 126 6.78 17.67 16.59
N ALA A 127 5.82 18.04 17.47
CA ALA A 127 4.83 17.11 17.99
C ALA A 127 3.91 16.53 16.89
N ASP A 128 3.55 17.34 15.90
CA ASP A 128 2.74 16.91 14.74
C ASP A 128 3.55 16.02 13.81
N THR A 129 4.84 16.34 13.63
CA THR A 129 5.78 15.49 12.90
C THR A 129 5.88 14.10 13.53
N ILE A 130 6.02 14.03 14.87
CA ILE A 130 6.01 12.75 15.60
C ILE A 130 4.69 12.02 15.36
N ALA A 131 3.54 12.70 15.47
CA ALA A 131 2.25 12.07 15.26
C ALA A 131 2.11 11.42 13.87
N ALA A 132 2.50 12.15 12.82
CA ALA A 132 2.51 11.62 11.44
C ALA A 132 3.47 10.43 11.26
N ARG A 133 4.67 10.51 11.86
CA ARG A 133 5.65 9.41 11.80
C ARG A 133 5.20 8.16 12.54
N VAL A 134 4.57 8.33 13.70
CA VAL A 134 4.02 7.20 14.47
C VAL A 134 2.88 6.54 13.69
N HIS A 135 1.99 7.34 13.08
CA HIS A 135 0.94 6.82 12.20
C HIS A 135 1.54 5.98 11.06
N ASP A 136 2.54 6.51 10.38
CA ASP A 136 3.16 5.82 9.25
C ASP A 136 3.83 4.51 9.69
N ALA A 137 4.50 4.51 10.85
CA ALA A 137 5.07 3.28 11.42
C ALA A 137 3.99 2.23 11.78
N ALA A 138 2.86 2.67 12.36
CA ALA A 138 1.74 1.80 12.67
C ALA A 138 1.10 1.25 11.37
N MET A 139 0.94 2.09 10.36
CA MET A 139 0.38 1.72 9.06
C MET A 139 1.28 0.72 8.31
N GLU A 140 2.59 0.90 8.34
CA GLU A 140 3.55 -0.05 7.77
C GLU A 140 3.38 -1.45 8.37
N ARG A 141 3.30 -1.54 9.70
CA ARG A 141 3.03 -2.81 10.39
C ARG A 141 1.67 -3.41 10.02
N SER A 142 0.65 -2.58 9.87
CA SER A 142 -0.70 -3.01 9.49
C SER A 142 -0.75 -3.56 8.06
N VAL A 143 -0.04 -2.93 7.13
CA VAL A 143 0.13 -3.41 5.74
C VAL A 143 0.84 -4.78 5.75
N LEU A 144 1.91 -4.92 6.51
CA LEU A 144 2.67 -6.17 6.58
C LEU A 144 1.84 -7.32 7.19
N ARG A 145 1.12 -7.05 8.30
CA ARG A 145 0.20 -8.04 8.90
C ARG A 145 -0.89 -8.46 7.91
N PHE A 146 -1.48 -7.51 7.19
CA PHE A 146 -2.48 -7.81 6.16
C PHE A 146 -1.92 -8.75 5.09
N LEU A 147 -0.76 -8.43 4.53
CA LEU A 147 -0.13 -9.25 3.48
C LEU A 147 0.28 -10.64 4.00
N GLN A 148 0.77 -10.72 5.24
CA GLN A 148 1.09 -11.99 5.88
C GLN A 148 -0.16 -12.85 6.08
N SER A 149 -1.26 -12.27 6.55
CA SER A 149 -2.52 -13.00 6.76
C SER A 149 -3.15 -13.47 5.45
N ALA A 150 -2.95 -12.73 4.37
CA ALA A 150 -3.48 -13.06 3.06
C ALA A 150 -2.83 -14.31 2.44
N GLN A 151 -1.58 -14.62 2.79
CA GLN A 151 -0.80 -15.78 2.32
C GLN A 151 -0.80 -15.93 0.78
N ARG A 152 -0.77 -14.82 0.06
CA ARG A 152 -0.78 -14.74 -1.40
C ARG A 152 0.41 -13.92 -1.86
N PRO A 153 1.21 -14.39 -2.84
CA PRO A 153 2.30 -13.58 -3.40
C PRO A 153 1.76 -12.25 -3.93
N ALA A 154 2.41 -11.15 -3.54
CA ALA A 154 1.98 -9.81 -3.90
C ALA A 154 2.56 -9.41 -5.26
N VAL A 155 1.70 -9.10 -6.21
CA VAL A 155 2.07 -8.52 -7.51
C VAL A 155 1.71 -7.03 -7.48
N ALA A 156 2.72 -6.17 -7.54
CA ALA A 156 2.49 -4.74 -7.65
C ALA A 156 2.17 -4.33 -9.09
N VAL A 157 1.24 -3.39 -9.26
CA VAL A 157 0.97 -2.73 -10.55
C VAL A 157 1.20 -1.25 -10.36
N MET A 158 2.20 -0.73 -11.07
CA MET A 158 2.61 0.66 -11.09
C MET A 158 2.34 1.27 -12.46
N GLY A 159 2.05 2.57 -12.53
CA GLY A 159 1.77 3.23 -13.79
C GLY A 159 1.16 4.61 -13.62
N GLY A 160 0.91 5.30 -14.74
CA GLY A 160 0.45 6.68 -14.75
C GLY A 160 -0.92 6.89 -14.08
N HIS A 161 -0.99 7.90 -13.22
CA HIS A 161 -2.22 8.35 -12.57
C HIS A 161 -3.13 9.14 -13.52
N ASP A 162 -2.57 9.66 -14.60
CA ASP A 162 -3.22 10.54 -15.59
C ASP A 162 -3.96 9.78 -16.70
N ARG A 163 -4.06 8.45 -16.58
CA ARG A 163 -4.79 7.61 -17.53
C ARG A 163 -6.28 7.65 -17.27
N ASP A 164 -7.04 7.96 -18.33
CA ASP A 164 -8.48 8.04 -18.26
C ASP A 164 -9.11 6.64 -18.28
N ARG A 165 -10.29 6.48 -17.67
CA ARG A 165 -11.07 5.22 -17.71
C ARG A 165 -11.51 4.81 -19.12
N THR A 166 -11.42 5.73 -20.11
CA THR A 166 -11.67 5.46 -21.54
C THR A 166 -10.43 5.00 -22.30
N ASP A 167 -9.26 5.02 -21.66
CA ASP A 167 -8.02 4.55 -22.25
C ASP A 167 -8.04 3.03 -22.45
N ALA A 168 -7.63 2.55 -23.62
CA ALA A 168 -7.57 1.12 -23.90
C ALA A 168 -6.62 0.38 -22.95
N GLY A 169 -5.54 1.04 -22.53
CA GLY A 169 -4.60 0.52 -21.54
C GLY A 169 -5.24 0.34 -20.15
N PHE A 170 -6.19 1.20 -19.76
CA PHE A 170 -6.93 1.05 -18.51
C PHE A 170 -7.68 -0.30 -18.47
N LEU A 171 -8.44 -0.61 -19.51
CA LEU A 171 -9.15 -1.88 -19.60
C LEU A 171 -8.20 -3.09 -19.68
N ALA A 172 -7.07 -2.95 -20.39
CA ALA A 172 -6.06 -4.00 -20.49
C ALA A 172 -5.45 -4.32 -19.12
N VAL A 173 -5.08 -3.31 -18.33
CA VAL A 173 -4.55 -3.46 -16.97
C VAL A 173 -5.61 -4.06 -16.04
N ALA A 174 -6.88 -3.63 -16.15
CA ALA A 174 -7.96 -4.20 -15.33
C ALA A 174 -8.17 -5.70 -15.62
N LYS A 175 -8.17 -6.11 -16.89
CA LYS A 175 -8.28 -7.52 -17.28
C LYS A 175 -7.09 -8.35 -16.76
N LEU A 176 -5.88 -7.84 -16.91
CA LEU A 176 -4.64 -8.47 -16.44
C LEU A 176 -4.65 -8.69 -14.91
N ALA A 177 -4.97 -7.64 -14.16
CA ALA A 177 -5.05 -7.71 -12.70
C ALA A 177 -6.15 -8.66 -12.21
N ARG A 178 -7.30 -8.70 -12.92
CA ARG A 178 -8.38 -9.64 -12.64
C ARG A 178 -7.93 -11.09 -12.80
N GLU A 179 -7.24 -11.40 -13.90
CA GLU A 179 -6.73 -12.73 -14.17
C GLU A 179 -5.70 -13.16 -13.12
N LEU A 180 -4.71 -12.30 -12.80
CA LEU A 180 -3.73 -12.57 -11.76
C LEU A 180 -4.37 -12.82 -10.39
N SER A 181 -5.39 -12.02 -10.01
CA SER A 181 -6.14 -12.23 -8.77
C SER A 181 -6.85 -13.58 -8.74
N ARG A 182 -7.47 -13.98 -9.84
CA ARG A 182 -8.11 -15.31 -10.00
C ARG A 182 -7.12 -16.46 -9.95
N LYS A 183 -5.86 -16.21 -10.32
CA LYS A 183 -4.74 -17.15 -10.19
C LYS A 183 -4.05 -17.10 -8.81
N GLY A 184 -4.66 -16.43 -7.84
CA GLY A 184 -4.19 -16.43 -6.46
C GLY A 184 -3.11 -15.38 -6.16
N ARG A 185 -2.87 -14.39 -7.02
CA ARG A 185 -1.97 -13.28 -6.72
C ARG A 185 -2.71 -12.17 -5.96
N MET A 186 -2.02 -11.52 -5.00
CA MET A 186 -2.50 -10.33 -4.31
C MET A 186 -2.08 -9.10 -5.11
N ILE A 187 -3.04 -8.39 -5.69
CA ILE A 187 -2.73 -7.14 -6.41
C ILE A 187 -2.50 -6.01 -5.40
N VAL A 188 -1.37 -5.34 -5.56
CA VAL A 188 -0.97 -4.17 -4.77
C VAL A 188 -0.70 -3.00 -5.71
N THR A 189 -1.14 -1.80 -5.36
CA THR A 189 -0.93 -0.59 -6.17
C THR A 189 -0.60 0.61 -5.30
N GLY A 190 -0.24 1.75 -5.92
CA GLY A 190 -0.17 3.02 -5.22
C GLY A 190 -1.53 3.59 -4.78
N GLY A 191 -2.65 2.92 -5.05
CA GLY A 191 -3.97 3.25 -4.53
C GLY A 191 -4.64 4.50 -5.12
N GLY A 192 -4.02 5.17 -6.08
CA GLY A 192 -4.54 6.37 -6.74
C GLY A 192 -5.39 6.08 -7.99
N PRO A 193 -5.65 7.11 -8.83
CA PRO A 193 -6.37 7.00 -10.09
C PRO A 193 -5.54 6.34 -11.19
N GLY A 194 -6.08 6.26 -12.39
CA GLY A 194 -5.39 5.77 -13.58
C GLY A 194 -5.13 4.27 -13.56
N TYR A 195 -3.93 3.84 -13.91
CA TYR A 195 -3.60 2.41 -13.93
C TYR A 195 -3.65 1.74 -12.55
N MET A 196 -3.45 2.48 -11.48
CA MET A 196 -3.63 2.00 -10.12
C MET A 196 -5.11 1.64 -9.86
N GLU A 197 -6.03 2.52 -10.27
CA GLU A 197 -7.47 2.24 -10.22
C GLU A 197 -7.84 1.05 -11.09
N ALA A 198 -7.33 0.98 -12.32
CA ALA A 198 -7.58 -0.13 -13.24
C ALA A 198 -7.21 -1.49 -12.62
N ALA A 199 -6.03 -1.57 -12.02
CA ALA A 199 -5.55 -2.78 -11.38
C ALA A 199 -6.39 -3.16 -10.14
N ASN A 200 -6.70 -2.19 -9.27
CA ASN A 200 -7.59 -2.45 -8.14
C ASN A 200 -9.01 -2.83 -8.58
N LEU A 201 -9.56 -2.21 -9.64
CA LEU A 201 -10.85 -2.59 -10.23
C LEU A 201 -10.84 -4.04 -10.71
N GLY A 202 -9.81 -4.42 -11.48
CA GLY A 202 -9.68 -5.81 -11.95
C GLY A 202 -9.63 -6.81 -10.80
N ALA A 203 -8.80 -6.54 -9.79
CA ALA A 203 -8.68 -7.38 -8.60
C ALA A 203 -9.99 -7.41 -7.78
N PHE A 204 -10.65 -6.28 -7.59
CA PHE A 204 -11.96 -6.19 -6.94
C PHE A 204 -12.99 -7.07 -7.66
N LEU A 205 -13.00 -7.06 -8.98
CA LEU A 205 -13.94 -7.82 -9.80
C LEU A 205 -13.53 -9.29 -9.98
N ALA A 206 -12.39 -9.74 -9.45
CA ALA A 206 -12.01 -11.15 -9.53
C ALA A 206 -13.00 -12.09 -8.84
N GLY A 207 -13.64 -11.63 -7.75
CA GLY A 207 -14.66 -12.35 -7.00
C GLY A 207 -16.06 -12.30 -7.63
N PHE A 208 -16.23 -11.66 -8.78
CA PHE A 208 -17.54 -11.50 -9.46
C PHE A 208 -17.54 -12.18 -10.83
N PRO A 209 -18.74 -12.49 -11.39
CA PRO A 209 -18.89 -13.09 -12.72
C PRO A 209 -18.27 -12.26 -13.85
N ASP A 210 -17.97 -12.89 -14.98
CA ASP A 210 -17.26 -12.24 -16.10
C ASP A 210 -17.90 -10.95 -16.63
N PRO A 211 -19.22 -10.84 -16.77
CA PRO A 211 -19.85 -9.61 -17.26
C PRO A 211 -19.62 -8.39 -16.34
N ALA A 212 -19.32 -8.60 -15.05
CA ALA A 212 -19.20 -7.51 -14.09
C ALA A 212 -18.16 -6.45 -14.46
N LEU A 213 -17.11 -6.80 -15.22
CA LEU A 213 -16.13 -5.82 -15.67
C LEU A 213 -16.69 -4.91 -16.76
N ASP A 214 -17.38 -5.47 -17.75
CA ASP A 214 -17.97 -4.69 -18.82
C ASP A 214 -19.12 -3.81 -18.28
N ASP A 215 -19.93 -4.35 -17.35
CA ASP A 215 -20.98 -3.59 -16.66
C ASP A 215 -20.38 -2.41 -15.85
N ALA A 216 -19.31 -2.65 -15.10
CA ALA A 216 -18.61 -1.62 -14.36
C ALA A 216 -18.02 -0.55 -15.29
N MET A 217 -17.38 -0.95 -16.38
CA MET A 217 -16.79 -0.01 -17.35
C MET A 217 -17.86 0.86 -17.99
N THR A 218 -19.07 0.33 -18.28
CA THR A 218 -20.18 1.11 -18.82
C THR A 218 -20.56 2.30 -17.94
N ILE A 219 -20.43 2.15 -16.61
CA ILE A 219 -20.70 3.22 -15.64
C ILE A 219 -19.48 4.15 -15.54
N LEU A 220 -18.28 3.57 -15.36
CA LEU A 220 -17.06 4.33 -15.05
C LEU A 220 -16.64 5.29 -16.16
N VAL A 221 -16.84 4.90 -17.43
CA VAL A 221 -16.49 5.75 -18.58
C VAL A 221 -17.32 7.03 -18.68
N THR A 222 -18.45 7.13 -17.95
CA THR A 222 -19.27 8.36 -17.89
C THR A 222 -18.59 9.48 -17.09
N ALA A 223 -17.63 9.12 -16.21
CA ALA A 223 -16.78 10.06 -15.48
C ALA A 223 -15.30 9.63 -15.61
N PRO A 224 -14.67 9.88 -16.78
CA PRO A 224 -13.39 9.25 -17.13
C PRO A 224 -12.22 9.82 -16.32
N LYS A 225 -12.29 11.08 -15.87
CA LYS A 225 -11.15 11.81 -15.27
C LYS A 225 -11.33 12.02 -13.78
N PHE A 226 -10.32 11.69 -12.99
CA PHE A 226 -10.31 11.92 -11.54
C PHE A 226 -10.31 13.43 -11.17
N THR A 227 -9.93 14.31 -12.10
CA THR A 227 -10.00 15.76 -11.88
C THR A 227 -11.43 16.28 -11.69
N ALA A 228 -12.44 15.52 -12.12
CA ALA A 228 -13.84 15.70 -11.75
C ALA A 228 -14.17 14.84 -10.53
N SER A 229 -13.49 15.09 -9.41
CA SER A 229 -13.39 14.19 -8.25
C SER A 229 -14.74 13.68 -7.76
N HIS A 230 -15.77 14.53 -7.66
CA HIS A 230 -17.09 14.10 -7.20
C HIS A 230 -17.72 13.07 -8.14
N GLN A 231 -17.80 13.34 -9.44
CA GLN A 231 -18.40 12.44 -10.43
C GLN A 231 -17.58 11.15 -10.56
N TRP A 232 -16.25 11.27 -10.52
CA TRP A 232 -15.36 10.11 -10.57
C TRP A 232 -15.57 9.18 -9.38
N LEU A 233 -15.68 9.72 -8.16
CA LEU A 233 -16.00 8.96 -6.95
C LEU A 233 -17.43 8.39 -6.99
N SER A 234 -18.41 9.19 -7.38
CA SER A 234 -19.83 8.80 -7.40
C SER A 234 -20.09 7.62 -8.34
N THR A 235 -19.47 7.61 -9.54
CA THR A 235 -19.59 6.46 -10.46
C THR A 235 -18.93 5.20 -9.90
N ALA A 236 -17.80 5.31 -9.17
CA ALA A 236 -17.20 4.19 -8.49
C ALA A 236 -18.07 3.69 -7.31
N CYS A 237 -18.71 4.60 -6.56
CA CYS A 237 -19.72 4.23 -5.57
C CYS A 237 -20.90 3.50 -6.20
N GLU A 238 -21.36 3.94 -7.37
CA GLU A 238 -22.46 3.28 -8.08
C GLU A 238 -22.10 1.84 -8.45
N VAL A 239 -20.91 1.60 -8.99
CA VAL A 239 -20.44 0.24 -9.29
C VAL A 239 -20.44 -0.62 -8.03
N ARG A 240 -19.85 -0.14 -6.94
CA ARG A 240 -19.83 -0.86 -5.66
C ARG A 240 -21.23 -1.09 -5.10
N GLN A 241 -22.11 -0.09 -5.16
CA GLN A 241 -23.51 -0.19 -4.72
C GLN A 241 -24.26 -1.29 -5.47
N ARG A 242 -24.10 -1.38 -6.80
CA ARG A 242 -24.74 -2.42 -7.62
C ARG A 242 -24.24 -3.81 -7.26
N LEU A 243 -22.95 -3.97 -6.96
CA LEU A 243 -22.34 -5.27 -6.70
C LEU A 243 -22.48 -5.73 -5.25
N LEU A 244 -22.49 -4.82 -4.28
CA LEU A 244 -22.43 -5.13 -2.86
C LEU A 244 -23.72 -4.80 -2.08
N GLY A 245 -24.65 -4.04 -2.69
CA GLY A 245 -25.84 -3.53 -2.01
C GLY A 245 -25.59 -2.28 -1.16
N ASP A 246 -24.36 -2.06 -0.71
CA ASP A 246 -23.86 -0.83 -0.07
C ASP A 246 -22.45 -0.56 -0.58
N TRP A 247 -22.20 0.63 -1.09
CA TRP A 247 -20.88 0.99 -1.63
C TRP A 247 -19.77 0.97 -0.58
N ARG A 248 -20.11 1.11 0.71
CA ARG A 248 -19.18 1.02 1.85
C ARG A 248 -18.90 -0.41 2.29
N ALA A 249 -19.71 -1.38 1.84
CA ALA A 249 -19.62 -2.75 2.29
C ALA A 249 -18.25 -3.38 2.00
N THR A 250 -17.84 -4.30 2.85
CA THR A 250 -16.65 -5.11 2.64
C THR A 250 -16.83 -6.00 1.41
N ALA A 251 -15.82 -6.01 0.57
CA ALA A 251 -15.83 -6.85 -0.63
C ALA A 251 -15.64 -8.34 -0.26
N PRO A 252 -16.12 -9.28 -1.12
CA PRO A 252 -15.86 -10.71 -0.93
C PRO A 252 -14.36 -11.03 -0.86
N VAL A 253 -14.00 -12.12 -0.18
CA VAL A 253 -12.60 -12.54 0.01
C VAL A 253 -11.84 -12.67 -1.33
N GLY A 254 -12.50 -13.18 -2.38
CA GLY A 254 -11.93 -13.29 -3.73
C GLY A 254 -11.62 -11.94 -4.41
N SER A 255 -12.10 -10.84 -3.85
CA SER A 255 -11.90 -9.47 -4.32
C SER A 255 -10.79 -8.72 -3.56
N SER A 256 -10.13 -9.35 -2.58
CA SER A 256 -9.09 -8.71 -1.74
C SER A 256 -7.93 -8.21 -2.57
N ASN A 257 -7.61 -6.93 -2.38
CA ASN A 257 -6.46 -6.25 -2.97
C ASN A 257 -6.03 -5.07 -2.07
N LEU A 258 -4.89 -4.46 -2.33
CA LEU A 258 -4.31 -3.42 -1.49
C LEU A 258 -3.94 -2.18 -2.32
N GLY A 259 -4.38 -1.02 -1.86
CA GLY A 259 -3.87 0.27 -2.31
C GLY A 259 -2.95 0.89 -1.26
N ILE A 260 -1.83 1.48 -1.68
CA ILE A 260 -0.87 2.15 -0.78
C ILE A 260 -0.70 3.62 -1.20
N PRO A 261 -1.70 4.50 -1.00
CA PRO A 261 -1.61 5.91 -1.36
C PRO A 261 -0.86 6.75 -0.32
N THR A 262 -0.59 8.01 -0.67
CA THR A 262 0.01 8.99 0.24
C THR A 262 -0.81 10.27 0.29
N TRP A 263 -0.85 10.94 1.46
CA TRP A 263 -1.41 12.29 1.57
C TRP A 263 -0.53 13.38 0.97
N LEU A 264 0.74 13.09 0.62
CA LEU A 264 1.56 14.03 -0.14
C LEU A 264 0.92 14.39 -1.50
N TYR A 265 0.27 13.42 -2.13
CA TYR A 265 -0.51 13.58 -3.36
C TYR A 265 -2.03 13.54 -3.11
N GLY A 266 -2.48 14.02 -1.96
CA GLY A 266 -3.87 13.90 -1.49
C GLY A 266 -4.91 14.68 -2.31
N HIS A 267 -4.48 15.46 -3.33
CA HIS A 267 -5.38 15.99 -4.36
C HIS A 267 -5.82 14.92 -5.36
N GLU A 268 -5.19 13.74 -5.32
CA GLU A 268 -5.60 12.53 -6.02
C GLU A 268 -6.33 11.63 -5.00
N PRO A 269 -7.67 11.48 -5.09
CA PRO A 269 -8.39 10.65 -4.13
C PRO A 269 -8.00 9.18 -4.28
N PRO A 270 -7.94 8.40 -3.19
CA PRO A 270 -7.78 6.96 -3.26
C PRO A 270 -8.90 6.33 -4.09
N ASN A 271 -8.56 5.36 -4.96
CA ASN A 271 -9.61 4.70 -5.74
C ASN A 271 -10.46 3.78 -4.85
N LEU A 272 -11.77 3.72 -5.10
CA LEU A 272 -12.71 2.96 -4.29
C LEU A 272 -12.64 1.44 -4.51
N PHE A 273 -11.86 0.96 -5.49
CA PHE A 273 -11.71 -0.46 -5.78
C PHE A 273 -10.57 -1.11 -4.99
N ALA A 274 -9.70 -0.32 -4.35
CA ALA A 274 -8.80 -0.81 -3.32
C ALA A 274 -9.61 -1.26 -2.09
N THR A 275 -9.68 -2.56 -1.84
CA THR A 275 -10.48 -3.13 -0.74
C THR A 275 -9.84 -2.90 0.63
N HIS A 276 -8.52 -2.80 0.65
CA HIS A 276 -7.70 -2.48 1.80
C HIS A 276 -6.76 -1.35 1.42
N ILE A 277 -6.56 -0.37 2.32
CA ILE A 277 -5.85 0.86 2.01
C ILE A 277 -4.84 1.17 3.11
N GLY A 278 -3.55 1.13 2.75
CA GLY A 278 -2.46 1.58 3.62
C GLY A 278 -2.03 2.98 3.24
N LYS A 279 -2.57 4.04 3.88
CA LYS A 279 -2.27 5.42 3.49
C LYS A 279 -1.22 6.05 4.39
N PHE A 280 -0.25 6.73 3.78
CA PHE A 280 0.93 7.30 4.46
C PHE A 280 1.00 8.82 4.32
N PHE A 281 1.58 9.49 5.33
CA PHE A 281 1.92 10.91 5.23
C PHE A 281 3.19 11.11 4.41
N TYR A 282 4.22 10.27 4.63
CA TYR A 282 5.53 10.43 3.99
C TYR A 282 5.71 9.46 2.82
N ASN A 283 5.90 10.05 1.64
CA ASN A 283 5.97 9.29 0.38
C ASN A 283 7.17 8.33 0.31
N SER A 284 8.29 8.67 0.93
CA SER A 284 9.50 7.81 0.93
C SER A 284 9.23 6.43 1.54
N LEU A 285 8.49 6.37 2.66
CA LEU A 285 8.10 5.09 3.27
C LEU A 285 7.12 4.32 2.38
N ARG A 286 6.21 5.04 1.73
CA ARG A 286 5.22 4.46 0.83
C ARG A 286 5.86 3.88 -0.43
N GLU A 287 6.79 4.59 -1.06
CA GLU A 287 7.47 4.11 -2.28
C GLU A 287 8.35 2.91 -2.01
N ASP A 288 9.21 2.99 -1.01
CA ASP A 288 10.06 1.88 -0.59
C ASP A 288 9.22 0.66 -0.18
N GLY A 289 8.16 0.87 0.60
CA GLY A 289 7.25 -0.17 1.03
C GLY A 289 6.58 -0.89 -0.13
N LEU A 290 6.09 -0.15 -1.13
CA LEU A 290 5.38 -0.72 -2.28
C LEU A 290 6.27 -1.64 -3.12
N VAL A 291 7.51 -1.22 -3.41
CA VAL A 291 8.48 -2.04 -4.15
C VAL A 291 8.92 -3.26 -3.32
N THR A 292 9.11 -3.06 -2.01
CA THR A 292 9.62 -4.12 -1.12
C THR A 292 8.60 -5.23 -0.87
N VAL A 293 7.28 -4.91 -0.81
CA VAL A 293 6.26 -5.93 -0.55
C VAL A 293 5.87 -6.76 -1.77
N ALA A 294 6.30 -6.38 -2.97
CA ALA A 294 5.94 -7.01 -4.23
C ALA A 294 6.75 -8.29 -4.49
N ASP A 295 6.61 -9.30 -3.64
CA ASP A 295 7.34 -10.56 -3.73
C ASP A 295 6.93 -11.45 -4.91
N GLY A 296 5.74 -11.28 -5.45
CA GLY A 296 5.25 -11.94 -6.66
C GLY A 296 5.62 -11.24 -7.97
N GLY A 297 6.31 -10.09 -7.91
CA GLY A 297 6.75 -9.32 -9.07
C GLY A 297 6.07 -7.95 -9.20
N ILE A 298 6.61 -7.13 -10.12
CA ILE A 298 6.09 -5.79 -10.40
C ILE A 298 5.77 -5.64 -11.88
N ILE A 299 4.57 -5.16 -12.18
CA ILE A 299 4.14 -4.76 -13.53
C ILE A 299 4.20 -3.25 -13.60
N PHE A 300 5.04 -2.74 -14.47
CA PHE A 300 5.15 -1.33 -14.80
C PHE A 300 4.33 -1.05 -16.08
N ALA A 301 3.10 -0.59 -15.92
CA ALA A 301 2.32 -0.02 -17.01
C ALA A 301 2.90 1.36 -17.37
N GLU A 302 2.44 1.92 -18.49
CA GLU A 302 2.94 3.20 -18.96
C GLU A 302 2.81 4.31 -17.93
N GLY A 303 3.86 5.11 -17.74
CA GLY A 303 3.86 6.16 -16.74
C GLY A 303 4.93 7.21 -16.94
N ASN A 304 4.97 8.18 -16.05
CA ASN A 304 5.89 9.30 -16.08
C ASN A 304 7.03 9.14 -15.06
N ALA A 305 7.52 10.23 -14.51
CA ALA A 305 8.72 10.28 -13.67
C ALA A 305 8.66 9.32 -12.45
N GLY A 306 7.51 9.24 -11.76
CA GLY A 306 7.35 8.35 -10.62
C GLY A 306 7.51 6.88 -11.01
N THR A 307 6.85 6.45 -12.09
CA THR A 307 6.97 5.06 -12.58
C THR A 307 8.40 4.74 -13.04
N VAL A 308 9.09 5.70 -13.66
CA VAL A 308 10.51 5.53 -14.04
C VAL A 308 11.39 5.39 -12.79
N GLN A 309 11.15 6.18 -11.76
CA GLN A 309 11.82 6.05 -10.47
C GLN A 309 11.63 4.66 -9.87
N GLU A 310 10.39 4.17 -9.82
CA GLU A 310 10.03 2.85 -9.29
C GLU A 310 10.70 1.71 -10.07
N ILE A 311 10.81 1.83 -11.41
CA ILE A 311 11.53 0.87 -12.25
C ILE A 311 13.01 0.76 -11.85
N PHE A 312 13.70 1.89 -11.69
CA PHE A 312 15.12 1.89 -11.31
C PHE A 312 15.32 1.49 -9.86
N GLN A 313 14.37 1.77 -8.97
CA GLN A 313 14.40 1.34 -7.59
C GLN A 313 14.34 -0.20 -7.49
N ASP A 314 13.41 -0.84 -8.21
CA ASP A 314 13.31 -2.30 -8.26
C ASP A 314 14.51 -2.94 -8.96
N ALA A 315 14.95 -2.38 -10.10
CA ALA A 315 16.16 -2.83 -10.77
C ALA A 315 17.39 -2.79 -9.87
N THR A 316 17.51 -1.74 -9.04
CA THR A 316 18.60 -1.60 -8.07
C THR A 316 18.50 -2.65 -6.97
N GLN A 317 17.31 -2.96 -6.48
CA GLN A 317 17.12 -4.06 -5.51
C GLN A 317 17.54 -5.41 -6.12
N ASN A 318 17.15 -5.69 -7.36
CA ASN A 318 17.55 -6.88 -8.07
C ASN A 318 19.07 -6.96 -8.29
N TYR A 319 19.71 -5.83 -8.62
CA TYR A 319 21.16 -5.72 -8.78
C TYR A 319 21.93 -6.11 -7.50
N TYR A 320 21.44 -5.69 -6.32
CA TYR A 320 22.12 -5.94 -5.04
C TYR A 320 21.76 -7.28 -4.39
N ARG A 321 20.81 -8.04 -4.92
CA ARG A 321 20.37 -9.31 -4.31
C ARG A 321 21.48 -10.38 -4.25
N GLY A 322 22.40 -10.39 -5.20
CA GLY A 322 23.45 -11.39 -5.26
C GLY A 322 22.94 -12.82 -5.52
N ASP A 323 23.84 -13.80 -5.52
CA ASP A 323 23.56 -15.20 -5.91
C ASP A 323 22.68 -15.99 -4.92
N LYS A 324 22.32 -15.42 -3.78
CA LYS A 324 21.65 -16.13 -2.68
C LYS A 324 20.12 -16.00 -2.67
N THR A 325 19.55 -15.08 -3.43
CA THR A 325 18.11 -14.81 -3.45
C THR A 325 17.62 -14.65 -4.89
N ALA A 326 16.50 -15.30 -5.22
CA ALA A 326 15.89 -15.12 -6.54
C ALA A 326 15.53 -13.63 -6.78
N PRO A 327 15.72 -13.12 -8.00
CA PRO A 327 15.30 -11.76 -8.34
C PRO A 327 13.78 -11.63 -8.29
N THR A 328 13.28 -10.42 -8.12
CA THR A 328 11.85 -10.12 -8.28
C THR A 328 11.53 -9.95 -9.77
N PRO A 329 10.50 -10.61 -10.31
CA PRO A 329 10.09 -10.40 -11.69
C PRO A 329 9.68 -8.96 -11.97
N MET A 330 10.23 -8.40 -13.04
CA MET A 330 9.94 -7.06 -13.53
C MET A 330 9.29 -7.14 -14.90
N VAL A 331 8.08 -6.64 -15.04
CA VAL A 331 7.38 -6.60 -16.33
C VAL A 331 7.16 -5.16 -16.75
N LEU A 332 7.74 -4.75 -17.87
CA LEU A 332 7.44 -3.48 -18.52
C LEU A 332 6.35 -3.75 -19.55
N PHE A 333 5.11 -3.37 -19.21
CA PHE A 333 3.94 -3.63 -20.03
C PHE A 333 3.74 -2.52 -21.06
N ASN A 334 3.89 -2.88 -22.33
CA ASN A 334 3.67 -2.00 -23.49
C ASN A 334 2.19 -2.02 -23.90
N SER A 335 1.27 -1.44 -23.11
CA SER A 335 -0.13 -1.31 -23.54
C SER A 335 -0.27 -0.42 -24.79
N THR A 336 0.69 0.50 -24.99
CA THR A 336 0.95 1.19 -26.27
C THR A 336 2.25 0.64 -26.84
N PRO A 337 2.26 0.10 -28.07
CA PRO A 337 3.46 -0.49 -28.67
C PRO A 337 4.67 0.44 -28.64
N GLY A 338 5.81 -0.08 -28.19
CA GLY A 338 7.07 0.63 -28.15
C GLY A 338 7.19 1.70 -27.07
N PHE A 339 6.37 1.69 -26.03
CA PHE A 339 6.48 2.69 -24.96
C PHE A 339 7.81 2.57 -24.18
N TRP A 340 8.21 1.35 -23.83
CA TRP A 340 9.40 1.08 -23.03
C TRP A 340 10.64 0.69 -23.83
N ASP A 341 10.50 0.16 -25.05
CA ASP A 341 11.57 -0.51 -25.81
C ASP A 341 11.82 0.07 -27.22
N LEU A 342 11.01 1.03 -27.66
CA LEU A 342 11.29 1.68 -28.95
C LEU A 342 12.67 2.36 -28.91
N PRO A 343 13.56 2.12 -29.89
CA PRO A 343 14.84 2.80 -29.95
C PRO A 343 14.69 4.34 -29.88
N TYR A 344 15.56 4.99 -29.10
CA TYR A 344 15.43 6.43 -28.80
C TYR A 344 15.41 7.32 -30.03
N ASP A 345 16.17 6.96 -31.07
CA ASP A 345 16.22 7.65 -32.38
C ASP A 345 14.94 7.50 -33.21
N GLN A 346 14.12 6.46 -32.92
CA GLN A 346 12.82 6.22 -33.54
C GLN A 346 11.66 6.87 -32.79
N VAL A 347 11.90 7.46 -31.61
CA VAL A 347 10.86 8.11 -30.81
C VAL A 347 10.56 9.49 -31.41
N VAL A 348 9.45 9.60 -32.09
CA VAL A 348 8.97 10.86 -32.70
C VAL A 348 8.48 11.82 -31.61
N ASP A 349 7.73 11.31 -30.62
CA ASP A 349 7.24 12.07 -29.45
C ASP A 349 8.01 11.67 -28.20
N LYS A 350 9.16 12.31 -28.00
CA LYS A 350 10.07 12.02 -26.86
C LYS A 350 9.46 12.30 -25.48
N GLY A 351 8.34 13.04 -25.42
CA GLY A 351 7.62 13.30 -24.18
C GLY A 351 6.73 12.15 -23.72
N ARG A 352 6.26 11.33 -24.65
CA ARG A 352 5.27 10.28 -24.38
C ARG A 352 5.86 8.89 -24.22
N LYS A 353 6.96 8.56 -24.91
CA LYS A 353 7.60 7.24 -24.84
C LYS A 353 8.87 7.29 -23.98
N LYS A 354 9.15 6.21 -23.26
CA LYS A 354 10.27 6.10 -22.31
C LYS A 354 11.12 4.87 -22.61
N PRO A 355 12.03 4.93 -23.61
CA PRO A 355 12.89 3.80 -23.97
C PRO A 355 13.96 3.55 -22.89
N LEU A 356 13.64 2.81 -21.87
CA LEU A 356 14.49 2.57 -20.69
C LEU A 356 15.39 1.35 -20.81
N LEU A 357 15.11 0.43 -21.73
CA LEU A 357 15.83 -0.86 -21.83
C LEU A 357 17.37 -0.71 -21.92
N PRO A 358 17.93 0.21 -22.70
CA PRO A 358 19.39 0.40 -22.76
C PRO A 358 19.99 0.79 -21.40
N LEU A 359 19.31 1.69 -20.66
CA LEU A 359 19.76 2.13 -19.34
C LEU A 359 19.64 1.04 -18.28
N LEU A 360 18.60 0.23 -18.33
CA LEU A 360 18.43 -0.92 -17.42
C LEU A 360 19.51 -1.96 -17.66
N ARG A 361 19.85 -2.25 -18.92
CA ARG A 361 20.96 -3.15 -19.26
C ARG A 361 22.30 -2.60 -18.82
N GLN A 362 22.51 -1.28 -18.96
CA GLN A 362 23.72 -0.63 -18.48
C GLN A 362 23.85 -0.69 -16.96
N LEU A 363 22.75 -0.51 -16.23
CA LEU A 363 22.71 -0.69 -14.77
C LEU A 363 23.06 -2.12 -14.37
N ALA A 364 22.50 -3.12 -15.07
CA ALA A 364 22.79 -4.52 -14.81
C ALA A 364 24.29 -4.83 -15.03
N GLY A 365 24.89 -4.28 -16.09
CA GLY A 365 26.28 -4.54 -16.46
C GLY A 365 26.58 -6.04 -16.59
N GLU A 366 27.85 -6.42 -16.53
CA GLU A 366 28.26 -7.83 -16.60
C GLU A 366 27.86 -8.62 -15.32
N ARG A 367 27.87 -7.95 -14.18
CA ARG A 367 27.61 -8.59 -12.86
C ARG A 367 26.19 -9.12 -12.73
N ALA A 368 25.21 -8.41 -13.26
CA ALA A 368 23.81 -8.75 -13.09
C ALA A 368 23.09 -9.07 -14.43
N ALA A 369 23.85 -9.28 -15.51
CA ALA A 369 23.28 -9.53 -16.83
C ALA A 369 22.35 -10.74 -16.85
N THR A 370 22.77 -11.86 -16.26
CA THR A 370 21.95 -13.08 -16.17
C THR A 370 20.67 -12.83 -15.37
N VAL A 371 20.79 -12.16 -14.21
CA VAL A 371 19.63 -11.80 -13.37
C VAL A 371 18.67 -10.91 -14.12
N PHE A 372 19.20 -9.95 -14.88
CA PHE A 372 18.38 -9.06 -15.69
C PHE A 372 17.62 -9.82 -16.77
N ASP A 373 18.30 -10.69 -17.53
CA ASP A 373 17.69 -11.45 -18.62
C ASP A 373 16.64 -12.46 -18.11
N GLU A 374 16.80 -12.98 -16.90
CA GLU A 374 15.83 -13.86 -16.25
C GLU A 374 14.63 -13.10 -15.68
N ALA A 375 14.86 -11.98 -15.01
CA ALA A 375 13.86 -11.28 -14.22
C ALA A 375 13.06 -10.24 -15.00
N VAL A 376 13.58 -9.68 -16.10
CA VAL A 376 12.93 -8.58 -16.83
C VAL A 376 12.25 -9.08 -18.09
N ARG A 377 10.98 -8.69 -18.27
CA ARG A 377 10.21 -8.90 -19.51
C ARG A 377 9.64 -7.57 -19.99
N ILE A 378 9.71 -7.36 -21.31
CA ILE A 378 9.02 -6.27 -21.99
C ILE A 378 8.07 -6.90 -22.98
N THR A 379 6.78 -6.65 -22.84
CA THR A 379 5.77 -7.29 -23.69
C THR A 379 4.48 -6.47 -23.73
N ASP A 380 3.70 -6.64 -24.79
CA ASP A 380 2.34 -6.16 -24.97
C ASP A 380 1.29 -7.27 -24.79
N ASP A 381 1.72 -8.52 -24.55
CA ASP A 381 0.86 -9.69 -24.39
C ASP A 381 0.52 -9.95 -22.91
N PRO A 382 -0.73 -9.69 -22.46
CA PRO A 382 -1.16 -9.98 -21.09
C PRO A 382 -1.04 -11.46 -20.70
N ALA A 383 -1.23 -12.41 -21.64
CA ALA A 383 -1.13 -13.83 -21.34
C ALA A 383 0.31 -14.24 -21.04
N ALA A 384 1.26 -13.68 -21.79
CA ALA A 384 2.70 -13.87 -21.53
C ALA A 384 3.09 -13.29 -20.15
N ILE A 385 2.51 -12.16 -19.74
CA ILE A 385 2.73 -11.57 -18.40
C ILE A 385 2.24 -12.52 -17.31
N VAL A 386 1.00 -13.02 -17.45
CA VAL A 386 0.44 -13.95 -16.46
C VAL A 386 1.29 -15.20 -16.34
N SER A 387 1.64 -15.85 -17.46
CA SER A 387 2.49 -17.05 -17.47
C SER A 387 3.83 -16.78 -16.79
N PHE A 388 4.52 -15.71 -17.16
CA PHE A 388 5.80 -15.34 -16.59
C PHE A 388 5.74 -15.16 -15.06
N LEU A 389 4.77 -14.41 -14.55
CA LEU A 389 4.62 -14.16 -13.11
C LEU A 389 4.18 -15.41 -12.33
N LEU A 390 3.49 -16.37 -12.95
CA LEU A 390 3.12 -17.62 -12.31
C LEU A 390 4.27 -18.63 -12.32
N GLU A 391 5.05 -18.71 -13.40
CA GLU A 391 6.17 -19.62 -13.58
C GLU A 391 7.40 -19.23 -12.78
N PHE A 392 7.56 -17.95 -12.46
CA PHE A 392 8.72 -17.45 -11.70
C PHE A 392 8.84 -18.08 -10.31
N GLY A 393 7.82 -18.83 -9.89
CA GLY A 393 7.79 -19.60 -8.66
C GLY A 393 7.49 -18.76 -7.42
N GLU A 394 7.29 -19.44 -6.28
CA GLU A 394 7.32 -18.75 -4.99
C GLU A 394 8.77 -18.37 -4.72
N PRO A 395 9.11 -17.09 -4.55
CA PRO A 395 10.47 -16.72 -4.22
C PRO A 395 10.87 -17.42 -2.92
N PRO A 396 12.05 -18.06 -2.84
CA PRO A 396 12.60 -18.49 -1.56
C PRO A 396 12.62 -17.27 -0.64
N ALA A 397 12.38 -17.46 0.65
CA ALA A 397 12.20 -16.41 1.67
C ALA A 397 12.80 -15.06 1.26
N THR A 398 11.99 -14.24 0.62
CA THR A 398 12.43 -13.01 -0.05
C THR A 398 12.90 -11.99 0.96
N LYS A 399 13.66 -10.98 0.52
CA LYS A 399 13.95 -9.79 1.33
C LYS A 399 12.67 -9.23 1.95
N ALA A 400 11.53 -9.29 1.25
CA ALA A 400 10.22 -8.93 1.76
C ALA A 400 9.77 -9.88 2.88
N ALA A 401 9.92 -11.19 2.75
CA ALA A 401 9.61 -12.14 3.82
C ALA A 401 10.57 -11.98 5.00
N MET A 402 11.86 -11.77 4.74
CA MET A 402 12.86 -11.49 5.78
C MET A 402 12.60 -10.14 6.47
N TRP A 403 12.23 -9.11 5.71
CA TRP A 403 11.90 -7.78 6.24
C TRP A 403 10.56 -7.81 7.00
N ARG A 404 9.57 -8.54 6.49
CA ARG A 404 8.31 -8.83 7.19
C ARG A 404 8.59 -9.55 8.52
N ALA A 405 9.39 -10.60 8.51
CA ALA A 405 9.79 -11.32 9.72
C ALA A 405 10.55 -10.41 10.69
N ALA A 406 11.47 -9.58 10.20
CA ALA A 406 12.22 -8.65 11.04
C ALA A 406 11.34 -7.61 11.72
N ILE A 407 10.32 -7.08 11.02
CA ILE A 407 9.42 -6.07 11.58
C ILE A 407 8.33 -6.68 12.47
N ILE A 408 7.77 -7.84 12.09
CA ILE A 408 6.65 -8.48 12.80
C ILE A 408 7.14 -9.38 13.92
N ASP A 409 8.11 -10.25 13.63
CA ASP A 409 8.60 -11.27 14.56
C ASP A 409 9.82 -10.81 15.34
N GLY A 410 10.33 -9.64 14.97
CA GLY A 410 11.52 -9.10 15.60
C GLY A 410 12.79 -9.91 15.30
N GLY A 411 12.86 -10.65 14.21
CA GLY A 411 14.03 -11.42 13.79
C GLY A 411 15.22 -10.53 13.42
N THR A 412 16.42 -10.94 13.79
CA THR A 412 17.65 -10.31 13.32
C THR A 412 17.86 -10.69 11.86
N VAL A 413 17.78 -9.71 10.96
CA VAL A 413 18.26 -9.87 9.60
C VAL A 413 19.78 -9.74 9.64
N SER A 414 20.51 -10.84 9.46
CA SER A 414 21.92 -10.74 9.13
C SER A 414 22.04 -10.25 7.68
N VAL A 415 22.57 -9.05 7.52
CA VAL A 415 22.86 -8.41 6.22
C VAL A 415 23.96 -9.15 5.50
#